data_ecd1dc7b850507cdc0a3eca0f9e3f83e
#
_entry.id   ecd1dc7b850507cdc0a3eca0f9e3f83e
#
_cell.length_a   1.000
_cell.length_b   1.000
_cell.length_c   1.000
_cell.angle_alpha   90.00
_cell.angle_beta   90.00
_cell.angle_gamma   90.00
#
_symmetry.space_group_name_H-M   'P 1'
#
loop_
_entity.id
_entity.type
_entity.pdbx_description
1 polymer ?
#
loop_
_entity_poly.entity_id
_entity_poly.type
_entity_poly.pdbx_seq_one_letter_code
_entity_poly.pdbx_strand_id
1 'polypeptide(L)'
;MFDITILTEDRYLDPLKKNWYSEQVLLEDEILFESLKKIGLVVTRKSWSDKNFDWSNTNFAIIRSTWDYFDKIDEFSQWLTNVKDKLVLINSFNLIKWNLNKSYLLDFSKKKINIASSIFINSKNFITLKKLFNQTNWDEAIIKPAISGAAKNTFRVNKENCDDFENIFRKLCDKETMIFQIFLKSIISFGEISLMVFGGEYSHSVRKIAKEGDFRVQDDHGGKVEKYIPSLNEIRFAEKCVSECIELPLYARVDLIYDNENNLSLSEIELIEPELWFRLKDGSEDLLSEKIMLEIGKKNCE
;
A
#
# COMPACT_ATOMS: atom_id res chain seq x y z
N MET A 1 5.03 21.31 21.19
CA MET A 1 4.72 21.24 19.76
C MET A 1 5.71 20.27 19.12
N PHE A 2 5.25 19.34 18.30
CA PHE A 2 6.08 18.36 17.62
C PHE A 2 6.38 18.81 16.19
N ASP A 3 7.56 18.49 15.69
CA ASP A 3 7.86 18.75 14.27
C ASP A 3 7.13 17.73 13.40
N ILE A 4 7.16 16.44 13.81
CA ILE A 4 6.51 15.37 13.05
C ILE A 4 5.90 14.31 13.97
N THR A 5 4.71 13.84 13.58
CA THR A 5 4.03 12.71 14.23
C THR A 5 4.04 11.49 13.32
N ILE A 6 4.56 10.36 13.79
CA ILE A 6 4.43 9.06 13.14
C ILE A 6 3.07 8.48 13.51
N LEU A 7 2.26 8.17 12.51
CA LEU A 7 0.90 7.68 12.71
C LEU A 7 0.86 6.15 12.66
N THR A 8 0.18 5.59 13.65
CA THR A 8 -0.10 4.16 13.76
C THR A 8 -1.58 3.94 14.03
N GLU A 9 -2.03 2.70 14.16
CA GLU A 9 -3.33 2.35 14.74
C GLU A 9 -3.21 2.06 16.24
N ASP A 10 -4.35 2.04 16.97
CA ASP A 10 -4.38 1.81 18.42
C ASP A 10 -3.69 0.50 18.84
N ARG A 11 -3.85 -0.56 18.06
CA ARG A 11 -3.27 -1.88 18.31
C ARG A 11 -1.74 -1.88 18.44
N TYR A 12 -1.07 -0.97 17.73
CA TYR A 12 0.39 -0.88 17.71
C TYR A 12 0.94 0.32 18.48
N LEU A 13 0.09 1.17 19.05
CA LEU A 13 0.57 2.34 19.82
C LEU A 13 1.30 1.90 21.10
N ASP A 14 0.65 1.04 21.91
CA ASP A 14 1.22 0.48 23.16
C ASP A 14 0.63 -0.93 23.40
N PRO A 15 1.08 -1.95 22.66
CA PRO A 15 0.48 -3.27 22.74
C PRO A 15 0.82 -3.96 24.06
N LEU A 16 -0.22 -4.36 24.81
CA LEU A 16 -0.09 -5.10 26.08
C LEU A 16 0.60 -6.47 25.89
N LYS A 17 0.44 -7.08 24.74
CA LYS A 17 1.09 -8.35 24.37
C LYS A 17 1.72 -8.20 22.99
N LYS A 18 2.98 -8.55 22.90
CA LYS A 18 3.72 -8.56 21.65
C LYS A 18 3.81 -9.99 21.11
N ASN A 19 3.74 -10.12 19.81
CA ASN A 19 4.08 -11.33 19.07
C ASN A 19 5.12 -10.97 18.01
N TRP A 20 5.65 -11.97 17.33
CA TRP A 20 6.67 -11.74 16.32
C TRP A 20 6.27 -10.64 15.30
N TYR A 21 5.03 -10.67 14.82
CA TYR A 21 4.54 -9.70 13.83
C TYR A 21 4.46 -8.27 14.39
N SER A 22 3.82 -8.11 15.55
CA SER A 22 3.75 -6.79 16.19
C SER A 22 5.12 -6.22 16.58
N GLU A 23 6.11 -7.10 16.90
CA GLU A 23 7.48 -6.68 17.14
C GLU A 23 8.15 -6.13 15.87
N GLN A 24 7.88 -6.70 14.68
CA GLN A 24 8.38 -6.17 13.41
C GLN A 24 7.77 -4.79 13.10
N VAL A 25 6.47 -4.60 13.36
CA VAL A 25 5.77 -3.32 13.18
C VAL A 25 6.36 -2.25 14.10
N LEU A 26 6.54 -2.57 15.36
CA LEU A 26 7.14 -1.65 16.35
C LEU A 26 8.59 -1.30 15.98
N LEU A 27 9.36 -2.28 15.55
CA LEU A 27 10.74 -2.07 15.11
C LEU A 27 10.82 -1.14 13.89
N GLU A 28 9.93 -1.31 12.93
CA GLU A 28 9.84 -0.47 11.73
C GLU A 28 9.58 1.00 12.08
N ASP A 29 8.59 1.24 12.97
CA ASP A 29 8.28 2.59 13.43
C ASP A 29 9.41 3.18 14.29
N GLU A 30 10.06 2.37 15.15
CA GLU A 30 11.16 2.81 16.01
C GLU A 30 12.41 3.20 15.21
N ILE A 31 12.76 2.43 14.18
CA ILE A 31 13.89 2.74 13.29
C ILE A 31 13.69 4.14 12.66
N LEU A 32 12.51 4.43 12.13
CA LEU A 32 12.21 5.74 11.56
C LEU A 32 12.18 6.83 12.63
N PHE A 33 11.59 6.54 13.79
CA PHE A 33 11.52 7.48 14.91
C PHE A 33 12.91 7.94 15.36
N GLU A 34 13.83 7.00 15.57
CA GLU A 34 15.19 7.33 16.00
C GLU A 34 16.01 8.03 14.89
N SER A 35 15.80 7.66 13.60
CA SER A 35 16.43 8.36 12.49
C SER A 35 15.98 9.83 12.39
N LEU A 36 14.69 10.10 12.53
CA LEU A 36 14.15 11.48 12.55
C LEU A 36 14.67 12.29 13.74
N LYS A 37 14.77 11.69 14.93
CA LYS A 37 15.39 12.34 16.12
C LYS A 37 16.86 12.66 15.91
N LYS A 38 17.61 11.75 15.30
CA LYS A 38 19.04 11.91 15.01
C LYS A 38 19.33 13.14 14.16
N ILE A 39 18.41 13.51 13.26
CA ILE A 39 18.53 14.72 12.44
C ILE A 39 17.95 15.97 13.11
N GLY A 40 17.56 15.90 14.39
CA GLY A 40 17.18 17.03 15.25
C GLY A 40 15.71 17.36 15.30
N LEU A 41 14.81 16.50 14.77
CA LEU A 41 13.36 16.71 14.83
C LEU A 41 12.78 16.30 16.19
N VAL A 42 11.77 17.03 16.65
CA VAL A 42 10.94 16.67 17.80
C VAL A 42 9.83 15.74 17.30
N VAL A 43 9.99 14.45 17.56
CA VAL A 43 9.14 13.38 17.02
C VAL A 43 8.20 12.86 18.10
N THR A 44 6.97 12.52 17.72
CA THR A 44 6.04 11.73 18.56
C THR A 44 5.39 10.63 17.73
N ARG A 45 4.81 9.64 18.38
CA ARG A 45 4.02 8.57 17.76
C ARG A 45 2.61 8.59 18.33
N LYS A 46 1.59 8.57 17.47
CA LYS A 46 0.17 8.64 17.84
C LYS A 46 -0.67 7.71 16.99
N SER A 47 -1.77 7.24 17.58
CA SER A 47 -2.84 6.64 16.79
C SER A 47 -3.53 7.72 15.96
N TRP A 48 -3.79 7.42 14.68
CA TRP A 48 -4.56 8.33 13.82
C TRP A 48 -5.98 8.58 14.35
N SER A 49 -6.53 7.61 15.07
CA SER A 49 -7.89 7.66 15.67
C SER A 49 -7.94 8.25 17.07
N ASP A 50 -6.83 8.78 17.61
CA ASP A 50 -6.78 9.42 18.94
C ASP A 50 -7.63 10.70 18.95
N LYS A 51 -8.81 10.62 19.60
CA LYS A 51 -9.76 11.73 19.73
C LYS A 51 -9.31 12.80 20.74
N ASN A 52 -8.32 12.49 21.58
CA ASN A 52 -7.82 13.40 22.61
C ASN A 52 -6.57 14.18 22.16
N PHE A 53 -5.94 13.76 21.06
CA PHE A 53 -4.78 14.46 20.53
C PHE A 53 -5.20 15.69 19.72
N ASP A 54 -4.70 16.85 20.14
CA ASP A 54 -4.88 18.08 19.37
C ASP A 54 -3.88 18.10 18.20
N TRP A 55 -4.40 17.87 17.00
CA TRP A 55 -3.62 17.80 15.77
C TRP A 55 -2.94 19.12 15.37
N SER A 56 -3.28 20.24 16.02
CA SER A 56 -2.54 21.50 15.86
C SER A 56 -1.21 21.53 16.65
N ASN A 57 -0.95 20.53 17.47
CA ASN A 57 0.31 20.39 18.22
C ASN A 57 1.43 19.70 17.44
N THR A 58 1.23 19.40 16.15
CA THR A 58 2.24 18.84 15.27
C THR A 58 2.23 19.55 13.91
N ASN A 59 3.41 19.84 13.35
CA ASN A 59 3.53 20.51 12.07
C ASN A 59 3.33 19.54 10.90
N PHE A 60 3.89 18.33 11.03
CA PHE A 60 3.84 17.29 10.00
C PHE A 60 3.32 15.97 10.59
N ALA A 61 2.74 15.14 9.73
CA ALA A 61 2.43 13.75 10.07
C ALA A 61 2.77 12.80 8.92
N ILE A 62 3.35 11.66 9.24
CA ILE A 62 3.65 10.58 8.31
C ILE A 62 2.83 9.34 8.69
N ILE A 63 2.10 8.78 7.71
CA ILE A 63 1.29 7.58 7.92
C ILE A 63 2.20 6.37 7.80
N ARG A 64 2.15 5.48 8.82
CA ARG A 64 2.96 4.26 8.83
C ARG A 64 2.10 3.02 9.06
N SER A 65 1.93 2.59 10.27
CA SER A 65 1.28 1.32 10.63
C SER A 65 -0.22 1.51 10.98
N THR A 66 -0.98 2.12 10.08
CA THR A 66 -2.42 2.47 10.28
C THR A 66 -3.35 1.46 9.60
N TRP A 67 -3.04 0.16 9.64
CA TRP A 67 -3.68 -0.89 8.83
C TRP A 67 -5.11 -1.25 9.22
N ASP A 68 -5.75 -0.48 10.11
CA ASP A 68 -7.17 -0.58 10.42
C ASP A 68 -8.05 0.42 9.65
N TYR A 69 -7.45 1.36 8.89
CA TYR A 69 -8.21 2.41 8.21
C TYR A 69 -9.18 1.88 7.16
N PHE A 70 -8.84 0.79 6.47
CA PHE A 70 -9.74 0.19 5.47
C PHE A 70 -10.96 -0.50 6.10
N ASP A 71 -10.92 -0.81 7.40
CA ASP A 71 -12.09 -1.26 8.18
C ASP A 71 -12.91 -0.09 8.73
N LYS A 72 -12.31 1.11 8.80
CA LYS A 72 -12.86 2.35 9.36
C LYS A 72 -12.79 3.49 8.33
N ILE A 73 -13.07 3.18 7.06
CA ILE A 73 -12.79 4.09 5.94
C ILE A 73 -13.50 5.44 6.06
N ASP A 74 -14.72 5.47 6.57
CA ASP A 74 -15.48 6.70 6.77
C ASP A 74 -14.84 7.56 7.87
N GLU A 75 -14.42 6.95 8.99
CA GLU A 75 -13.73 7.63 10.09
C GLU A 75 -12.37 8.17 9.61
N PHE A 76 -11.61 7.38 8.87
CA PHE A 76 -10.31 7.78 8.34
C PHE A 76 -10.45 8.92 7.33
N SER A 77 -11.44 8.87 6.44
CA SER A 77 -11.73 9.93 5.47
C SER A 77 -12.13 11.24 6.17
N GLN A 78 -12.91 11.13 7.25
CA GLN A 78 -13.27 12.28 8.07
C GLN A 78 -12.07 12.86 8.80
N TRP A 79 -11.24 12.00 9.40
CA TRP A 79 -9.99 12.40 10.05
C TRP A 79 -9.06 13.13 9.07
N LEU A 80 -8.80 12.56 7.89
CA LEU A 80 -8.00 13.21 6.83
C LEU A 80 -8.51 14.62 6.51
N THR A 81 -9.83 14.76 6.37
CA THR A 81 -10.46 16.07 6.09
C THR A 81 -10.27 17.06 7.24
N ASN A 82 -10.32 16.58 8.49
CA ASN A 82 -10.18 17.41 9.68
C ASN A 82 -8.73 17.87 9.93
N VAL A 83 -7.72 17.11 9.47
CA VAL A 83 -6.31 17.43 9.73
C VAL A 83 -5.62 18.19 8.59
N LYS A 84 -6.16 18.14 7.36
CA LYS A 84 -5.53 18.72 6.15
C LYS A 84 -5.19 20.22 6.26
N ASP A 85 -5.93 20.98 7.09
CA ASP A 85 -5.73 22.41 7.30
C ASP A 85 -5.00 22.71 8.62
N LYS A 86 -4.60 21.69 9.39
CA LYS A 86 -3.92 21.80 10.69
C LYS A 86 -2.47 21.40 10.65
N LEU A 87 -2.11 20.47 9.77
CA LEU A 87 -0.77 19.92 9.63
C LEU A 87 -0.50 19.53 8.18
N VAL A 88 0.76 19.32 7.84
CA VAL A 88 1.18 18.84 6.53
C VAL A 88 1.31 17.31 6.57
N LEU A 89 0.57 16.62 5.72
CA LEU A 89 0.68 15.16 5.57
C LEU A 89 1.83 14.80 4.63
N ILE A 90 2.57 13.76 4.98
CA ILE A 90 3.61 13.10 4.20
C ILE A 90 3.16 11.63 3.96
N ASN A 91 2.80 11.20 2.75
CA ASN A 91 2.57 11.93 1.51
C ASN A 91 1.39 12.94 1.60
N SER A 92 1.20 13.75 0.57
CA SER A 92 0.17 14.80 0.56
C SER A 92 -1.26 14.22 0.70
N PHE A 93 -2.17 15.07 1.20
CA PHE A 93 -3.61 14.71 1.28
C PHE A 93 -4.17 14.22 -0.06
N ASN A 94 -3.79 14.85 -1.18
CA ASN A 94 -4.27 14.47 -2.51
C ASN A 94 -3.75 13.08 -2.91
N LEU A 95 -2.48 12.79 -2.67
CA LEU A 95 -1.88 11.49 -2.93
C LEU A 95 -2.55 10.39 -2.11
N ILE A 96 -2.75 10.62 -0.81
CA ILE A 96 -3.42 9.67 0.09
C ILE A 96 -4.83 9.40 -0.43
N LYS A 97 -5.61 10.45 -0.70
CA LYS A 97 -6.99 10.31 -1.19
C LYS A 97 -7.08 9.56 -2.52
N TRP A 98 -6.16 9.82 -3.44
CA TRP A 98 -6.09 9.14 -4.72
C TRP A 98 -5.72 7.66 -4.55
N ASN A 99 -4.78 7.35 -3.66
CA ASN A 99 -4.27 5.99 -3.45
C ASN A 99 -5.19 5.10 -2.61
N LEU A 100 -6.16 5.67 -1.86
CA LEU A 100 -7.14 4.90 -1.07
C LEU A 100 -7.91 3.87 -1.90
N ASN A 101 -8.20 4.18 -3.17
CA ASN A 101 -8.97 3.31 -4.04
C ASN A 101 -8.12 2.81 -5.20
N LYS A 102 -7.98 1.50 -5.33
CA LYS A 102 -7.18 0.84 -6.37
C LYS A 102 -7.60 1.15 -7.82
N SER A 103 -8.66 1.97 -8.01
CA SER A 103 -8.99 2.53 -9.34
C SER A 103 -7.86 3.41 -9.90
N TYR A 104 -6.89 3.85 -9.09
CA TYR A 104 -5.68 4.51 -9.55
C TYR A 104 -4.89 3.66 -10.57
N LEU A 105 -5.03 2.33 -10.53
CA LEU A 105 -4.43 1.43 -11.53
C LEU A 105 -4.93 1.76 -12.95
N LEU A 106 -6.18 2.18 -13.12
CA LEU A 106 -6.68 2.61 -14.43
C LEU A 106 -5.99 3.88 -14.93
N ASP A 107 -5.58 4.78 -14.03
CA ASP A 107 -4.83 5.97 -14.42
C ASP A 107 -3.43 5.60 -14.91
N PHE A 108 -2.77 4.64 -14.28
CA PHE A 108 -1.50 4.06 -14.76
C PHE A 108 -1.66 3.40 -16.13
N SER A 109 -2.73 2.62 -16.33
CA SER A 109 -3.02 2.00 -17.62
C SER A 109 -3.20 3.04 -18.74
N LYS A 110 -3.92 4.15 -18.49
CA LYS A 110 -4.04 5.27 -19.45
C LYS A 110 -2.68 5.89 -19.81
N LYS A 111 -1.73 5.88 -18.87
CA LYS A 111 -0.34 6.35 -19.04
C LYS A 111 0.58 5.28 -19.62
N LYS A 112 0.02 4.14 -20.09
CA LYS A 112 0.74 3.02 -20.69
C LYS A 112 1.73 2.33 -19.73
N ILE A 113 1.47 2.37 -18.45
CA ILE A 113 2.10 1.48 -17.47
C ILE A 113 1.36 0.16 -17.56
N ASN A 114 2.11 -0.94 -17.71
CA ASN A 114 1.53 -2.27 -17.69
C ASN A 114 0.99 -2.60 -16.30
N ILE A 115 -0.28 -2.98 -16.22
CA ILE A 115 -0.98 -3.42 -15.01
C ILE A 115 -1.66 -4.77 -15.28
N ALA A 116 -1.96 -5.54 -14.25
CA ALA A 116 -2.82 -6.71 -14.39
C ALA A 116 -4.19 -6.29 -14.92
N SER A 117 -4.65 -6.91 -16.03
CA SER A 117 -5.95 -6.61 -16.64
C SER A 117 -7.07 -6.74 -15.61
N SER A 118 -7.86 -5.68 -15.44
CA SER A 118 -8.82 -5.54 -14.35
C SER A 118 -10.14 -4.93 -14.80
N ILE A 119 -11.26 -5.41 -14.25
CA ILE A 119 -12.62 -4.87 -14.44
C ILE A 119 -13.14 -4.45 -13.08
N PHE A 120 -13.64 -3.21 -12.97
CA PHE A 120 -14.20 -2.66 -11.73
C PHE A 120 -15.73 -2.78 -11.76
N ILE A 121 -16.30 -3.41 -10.71
CA ILE A 121 -17.71 -3.80 -10.65
C ILE A 121 -18.30 -3.35 -9.31
N ASN A 122 -19.48 -2.75 -9.36
CA ASN A 122 -20.26 -2.37 -8.19
C ASN A 122 -21.76 -2.65 -8.44
N SER A 123 -22.63 -2.27 -7.51
CA SER A 123 -24.09 -2.50 -7.64
C SER A 123 -24.72 -1.87 -8.89
N LYS A 124 -24.15 -0.76 -9.42
CA LYS A 124 -24.70 -0.05 -10.59
C LYS A 124 -24.35 -0.73 -11.92
N ASN A 125 -23.23 -1.43 -12.00
CA ASN A 125 -22.76 -2.13 -13.19
C ASN A 125 -22.56 -3.63 -12.96
N PHE A 126 -23.32 -4.20 -12.03
CA PHE A 126 -23.15 -5.59 -11.62
C PHE A 126 -23.29 -6.55 -12.80
N ILE A 127 -22.37 -7.47 -12.87
CA ILE A 127 -22.30 -8.58 -13.84
C ILE A 127 -21.82 -9.83 -13.11
N THR A 128 -22.41 -10.98 -13.43
CA THR A 128 -22.07 -12.27 -12.78
C THR A 128 -20.65 -12.72 -13.14
N LEU A 129 -19.99 -13.46 -12.23
CA LEU A 129 -18.66 -14.02 -12.46
C LEU A 129 -18.61 -14.87 -13.73
N LYS A 130 -19.63 -15.71 -13.96
CA LYS A 130 -19.73 -16.52 -15.18
C LYS A 130 -19.75 -15.67 -16.47
N LYS A 131 -20.47 -14.54 -16.47
CA LYS A 131 -20.45 -13.62 -17.61
C LYS A 131 -19.10 -12.94 -17.77
N LEU A 132 -18.44 -12.55 -16.66
CA LEU A 132 -17.09 -11.97 -16.69
C LEU A 132 -16.08 -12.93 -17.33
N PHE A 133 -16.06 -14.19 -16.91
CA PHE A 133 -15.19 -15.21 -17.50
C PHE A 133 -15.46 -15.41 -19.00
N ASN A 134 -16.74 -15.38 -19.42
CA ASN A 134 -17.10 -15.50 -20.84
C ASN A 134 -16.67 -14.27 -21.66
N GLN A 135 -16.70 -13.08 -21.09
CA GLN A 135 -16.29 -11.85 -21.79
C GLN A 135 -14.77 -11.69 -21.89
N THR A 136 -14.03 -12.07 -20.85
CA THR A 136 -12.58 -11.90 -20.78
C THR A 136 -11.83 -13.09 -21.39
N ASN A 137 -12.46 -14.24 -21.48
CA ASN A 137 -11.84 -15.51 -21.83
C ASN A 137 -10.65 -15.90 -20.92
N TRP A 138 -10.58 -15.36 -19.69
CA TRP A 138 -9.60 -15.77 -18.70
C TRP A 138 -9.96 -17.13 -18.10
N ASP A 139 -8.96 -17.91 -17.73
CA ASP A 139 -9.16 -19.20 -17.06
C ASP A 139 -9.30 -19.01 -15.54
N GLU A 140 -8.54 -18.05 -14.98
CA GLU A 140 -8.50 -17.76 -13.57
C GLU A 140 -8.45 -16.24 -13.34
N ALA A 141 -9.04 -15.80 -12.24
CA ALA A 141 -9.07 -14.41 -11.82
C ALA A 141 -8.97 -14.28 -10.30
N ILE A 142 -8.63 -13.06 -9.85
CA ILE A 142 -8.78 -12.61 -8.48
C ILE A 142 -9.98 -11.69 -8.40
N ILE A 143 -10.84 -11.90 -7.40
CA ILE A 143 -11.82 -10.90 -6.97
C ILE A 143 -11.37 -10.30 -5.66
N LYS A 144 -11.34 -8.97 -5.59
CA LYS A 144 -10.90 -8.22 -4.39
C LYS A 144 -11.59 -6.86 -4.32
N PRO A 145 -11.77 -6.28 -3.11
CA PRO A 145 -12.27 -4.91 -2.99
C PRO A 145 -11.31 -3.88 -3.59
N ALA A 146 -11.87 -2.78 -4.10
CA ALA A 146 -11.07 -1.65 -4.57
C ALA A 146 -10.42 -0.86 -3.43
N ILE A 147 -11.00 -0.88 -2.22
CA ILE A 147 -10.43 -0.35 -0.99
C ILE A 147 -10.20 -1.52 -0.04
N SER A 148 -8.97 -1.93 0.12
CA SER A 148 -8.61 -3.06 1.00
C SER A 148 -7.11 -3.13 1.26
N GLY A 149 -6.73 -3.73 2.39
CA GLY A 149 -5.37 -4.14 2.75
C GLY A 149 -5.34 -5.61 3.18
N ALA A 150 -4.15 -6.16 3.41
CA ALA A 150 -3.90 -7.51 3.95
C ALA A 150 -4.71 -8.63 3.26
N ALA A 151 -4.92 -8.54 1.94
CA ALA A 151 -5.70 -9.49 1.13
C ALA A 151 -7.14 -9.77 1.66
N LYS A 152 -7.73 -8.84 2.43
CA LYS A 152 -9.11 -8.97 2.94
C LYS A 152 -10.10 -9.12 1.80
N ASN A 153 -11.03 -10.08 1.92
CA ASN A 153 -12.04 -10.39 0.89
C ASN A 153 -11.45 -10.64 -0.51
N THR A 154 -10.22 -11.18 -0.57
CA THR A 154 -9.54 -11.52 -1.81
C THR A 154 -9.67 -13.01 -2.08
N PHE A 155 -10.22 -13.37 -3.25
CA PHE A 155 -10.50 -14.76 -3.60
C PHE A 155 -9.94 -15.05 -5.00
N ARG A 156 -9.31 -16.21 -5.14
CA ARG A 156 -8.94 -16.79 -6.45
C ARG A 156 -10.11 -17.61 -6.96
N VAL A 157 -10.58 -17.28 -8.14
CA VAL A 157 -11.73 -17.90 -8.79
C VAL A 157 -11.37 -18.35 -10.19
N ASN A 158 -12.05 -19.38 -10.69
CA ASN A 158 -11.90 -19.89 -12.04
C ASN A 158 -13.28 -20.21 -12.66
N LYS A 159 -13.30 -20.65 -13.93
CA LYS A 159 -14.54 -21.00 -14.65
C LYS A 159 -15.32 -22.13 -13.97
N GLU A 160 -14.66 -23.04 -13.26
CA GLU A 160 -15.26 -24.22 -12.65
C GLU A 160 -15.91 -23.90 -11.30
N ASN A 161 -15.27 -23.02 -10.49
CA ASN A 161 -15.71 -22.69 -9.13
C ASN A 161 -16.42 -21.34 -9.00
N CYS A 162 -16.59 -20.58 -10.10
CA CYS A 162 -17.16 -19.23 -10.03
C CYS A 162 -18.60 -19.19 -9.45
N ASP A 163 -19.38 -20.23 -9.64
CA ASP A 163 -20.74 -20.31 -9.09
C ASP A 163 -20.74 -20.37 -7.54
N ASP A 164 -19.69 -20.97 -6.93
CA ASP A 164 -19.53 -21.03 -5.47
C ASP A 164 -19.29 -19.65 -4.86
N PHE A 165 -18.64 -18.76 -5.63
CA PHE A 165 -18.30 -17.40 -5.19
C PHE A 165 -19.32 -16.34 -5.60
N GLU A 166 -20.30 -16.66 -6.46
CA GLU A 166 -21.25 -15.68 -6.99
C GLU A 166 -22.04 -14.95 -5.90
N ASN A 167 -22.50 -15.67 -4.87
CA ASN A 167 -23.29 -15.07 -3.78
C ASN A 167 -22.47 -14.11 -2.91
N ILE A 168 -21.21 -14.45 -2.58
CA ILE A 168 -20.34 -13.55 -1.81
C ILE A 168 -19.94 -12.36 -2.68
N PHE A 169 -19.60 -12.56 -3.94
CA PHE A 169 -19.25 -11.51 -4.88
C PHE A 169 -20.36 -10.48 -5.02
N ARG A 170 -21.61 -10.91 -5.21
CA ARG A 170 -22.78 -10.03 -5.27
C ARG A 170 -22.93 -9.19 -4.00
N LYS A 171 -22.89 -9.83 -2.82
CA LYS A 171 -22.99 -9.12 -1.54
C LYS A 171 -21.90 -8.07 -1.33
N LEU A 172 -20.70 -8.33 -1.83
CA LEU A 172 -19.59 -7.38 -1.77
C LEU A 172 -19.81 -6.23 -2.77
N CYS A 173 -20.24 -6.51 -4.00
CA CYS A 173 -20.57 -5.48 -4.99
C CYS A 173 -21.71 -4.54 -4.56
N ASP A 174 -22.64 -5.02 -3.71
CA ASP A 174 -23.71 -4.17 -3.14
C ASP A 174 -23.18 -3.14 -2.14
N LYS A 175 -22.04 -3.43 -1.50
CA LYS A 175 -21.44 -2.57 -0.46
C LYS A 175 -20.35 -1.66 -1.01
N GLU A 176 -19.53 -2.20 -1.92
CA GLU A 176 -18.31 -1.54 -2.37
C GLU A 176 -17.97 -1.91 -3.82
N THR A 177 -17.03 -1.21 -4.41
CA THR A 177 -16.50 -1.57 -5.73
C THR A 177 -15.55 -2.75 -5.59
N MET A 178 -15.81 -3.80 -6.36
CA MET A 178 -14.94 -4.96 -6.48
C MET A 178 -14.11 -4.91 -7.76
N ILE A 179 -12.95 -5.52 -7.72
CA ILE A 179 -12.06 -5.71 -8.87
C ILE A 179 -12.11 -7.18 -9.26
N PHE A 180 -12.41 -7.45 -10.54
CA PHE A 180 -12.19 -8.73 -11.18
C PHE A 180 -10.90 -8.59 -12.02
N GLN A 181 -9.84 -9.28 -11.62
CA GLN A 181 -8.49 -9.11 -12.17
C GLN A 181 -7.95 -10.45 -12.64
N ILE A 182 -7.29 -10.47 -13.82
CA ILE A 182 -6.64 -11.69 -14.30
C ILE A 182 -5.65 -12.25 -13.26
N PHE A 183 -5.66 -13.57 -13.05
CA PHE A 183 -4.68 -14.20 -12.18
C PHE A 183 -3.30 -14.25 -12.85
N LEU A 184 -2.32 -13.68 -12.21
CA LEU A 184 -0.94 -13.68 -12.70
C LEU A 184 -0.19 -14.86 -12.08
N LYS A 185 0.13 -15.86 -12.90
CA LYS A 185 0.69 -17.16 -12.45
C LYS A 185 2.06 -17.03 -11.82
N SER A 186 2.81 -15.99 -12.17
CA SER A 186 4.14 -15.72 -11.63
C SER A 186 4.14 -15.45 -10.12
N ILE A 187 2.99 -15.05 -9.53
CA ILE A 187 2.87 -14.91 -8.07
C ILE A 187 3.22 -16.19 -7.32
N ILE A 188 2.89 -17.36 -7.91
CA ILE A 188 3.18 -18.68 -7.32
C ILE A 188 4.61 -19.11 -7.63
N SER A 189 5.07 -18.93 -8.87
CA SER A 189 6.36 -19.46 -9.31
C SER A 189 7.55 -18.57 -8.96
N PHE A 190 7.34 -17.26 -8.83
CA PHE A 190 8.39 -16.28 -8.57
C PHE A 190 8.10 -15.42 -7.34
N GLY A 191 6.84 -15.06 -7.09
CA GLY A 191 6.43 -14.14 -6.05
C GLY A 191 6.22 -12.72 -6.56
N GLU A 192 6.20 -11.76 -5.65
CA GLU A 192 6.02 -10.32 -5.90
C GLU A 192 7.25 -9.55 -5.43
N ILE A 193 7.73 -8.63 -6.25
CA ILE A 193 8.86 -7.77 -5.92
C ILE A 193 8.33 -6.44 -5.40
N SER A 194 8.78 -6.04 -4.22
CA SER A 194 8.45 -4.73 -3.64
C SER A 194 9.68 -3.85 -3.66
N LEU A 195 9.62 -2.71 -4.37
CA LEU A 195 10.69 -1.72 -4.44
C LEU A 195 10.29 -0.49 -3.62
N MET A 196 11.15 -0.10 -2.68
CA MET A 196 11.01 1.13 -1.92
C MET A 196 11.65 2.27 -2.71
N VAL A 197 10.88 3.34 -2.92
CA VAL A 197 11.28 4.51 -3.69
C VAL A 197 11.03 5.75 -2.84
N PHE A 198 12.07 6.56 -2.59
CA PHE A 198 12.00 7.75 -1.75
C PHE A 198 12.31 9.00 -2.56
N GLY A 199 11.31 9.92 -2.66
CA GLY A 199 11.45 11.14 -3.47
C GLY A 199 11.74 10.87 -4.95
N GLY A 200 11.24 9.76 -5.48
CA GLY A 200 11.44 9.34 -6.88
C GLY A 200 12.67 8.47 -7.14
N GLU A 201 13.50 8.22 -6.14
CA GLU A 201 14.75 7.45 -6.27
C GLU A 201 14.62 6.08 -5.59
N TYR A 202 15.05 5.02 -6.28
CA TYR A 202 15.09 3.67 -5.72
C TYR A 202 16.03 3.59 -4.51
N SER A 203 15.57 2.94 -3.44
CA SER A 203 16.35 2.70 -2.23
C SER A 203 16.77 1.23 -2.10
N HIS A 204 15.82 0.35 -1.93
CA HIS A 204 16.02 -1.09 -1.73
C HIS A 204 14.77 -1.87 -2.13
N SER A 205 14.89 -3.20 -2.09
CA SER A 205 13.78 -4.07 -2.48
C SER A 205 13.80 -5.39 -1.72
N VAL A 206 12.61 -5.97 -1.67
CA VAL A 206 12.37 -7.30 -1.15
C VAL A 206 11.56 -8.13 -2.16
N ARG A 207 11.61 -9.44 -2.02
CA ARG A 207 10.72 -10.35 -2.72
C ARG A 207 9.81 -11.03 -1.70
N LYS A 208 8.52 -10.99 -1.96
CA LYS A 208 7.48 -11.67 -1.19
C LYS A 208 7.12 -12.98 -1.89
N ILE A 209 7.18 -14.08 -1.18
CA ILE A 209 6.93 -15.43 -1.70
C ILE A 209 5.76 -16.02 -0.93
N ALA A 210 4.73 -16.46 -1.65
CA ALA A 210 3.57 -17.11 -1.03
C ALA A 210 3.96 -18.45 -0.38
N LYS A 211 3.26 -18.82 0.67
CA LYS A 211 3.34 -20.15 1.24
C LYS A 211 2.89 -21.17 0.20
N GLU A 212 3.48 -22.37 0.25
CA GLU A 212 3.06 -23.48 -0.62
C GLU A 212 1.54 -23.74 -0.51
N GLY A 213 0.86 -23.77 -1.65
CA GLY A 213 -0.59 -23.93 -1.74
C GLY A 213 -1.40 -22.63 -1.60
N ASP A 214 -0.77 -21.48 -1.35
CA ASP A 214 -1.42 -20.16 -1.33
C ASP A 214 -0.87 -19.27 -2.46
N PHE A 215 -1.58 -18.19 -2.74
CA PHE A 215 -1.15 -17.12 -3.66
C PHE A 215 -0.92 -15.79 -2.93
N ARG A 216 -1.34 -15.69 -1.68
CA ARG A 216 -1.16 -14.49 -0.84
C ARG A 216 0.28 -14.48 -0.31
N VAL A 217 0.97 -13.38 -0.56
CA VAL A 217 2.40 -13.25 -0.28
C VAL A 217 2.69 -12.56 1.05
N GLN A 218 1.66 -12.09 1.75
CA GLN A 218 1.79 -11.35 3.01
C GLN A 218 2.25 -12.28 4.16
N ASP A 219 3.04 -11.73 5.08
CA ASP A 219 3.62 -12.47 6.23
C ASP A 219 2.55 -13.05 7.15
N ASP A 220 1.43 -12.37 7.36
CA ASP A 220 0.30 -12.82 8.18
C ASP A 220 -0.43 -14.03 7.57
N HIS A 221 -0.25 -14.28 6.29
CA HIS A 221 -0.69 -15.50 5.59
C HIS A 221 0.41 -16.59 5.53
N GLY A 222 1.54 -16.37 6.20
CA GLY A 222 2.68 -17.29 6.24
C GLY A 222 3.57 -17.18 4.99
N GLY A 223 3.50 -16.08 4.27
CA GLY A 223 4.44 -15.74 3.22
C GLY A 223 5.85 -15.54 3.78
N LYS A 224 6.83 -15.52 2.90
CA LYS A 224 8.24 -15.25 3.22
C LYS A 224 8.69 -13.97 2.52
N VAL A 225 9.34 -13.08 3.29
CA VAL A 225 10.00 -11.89 2.75
C VAL A 225 11.51 -12.12 2.76
N GLU A 226 12.17 -11.82 1.66
CA GLU A 226 13.63 -11.92 1.54
C GLU A 226 14.21 -10.71 0.79
N LYS A 227 15.48 -10.39 1.08
CA LYS A 227 16.20 -9.34 0.32
C LYS A 227 16.22 -9.72 -1.16
N TYR A 228 16.00 -8.74 -2.01
CA TYR A 228 16.02 -8.90 -3.46
C TYR A 228 16.93 -7.87 -4.11
N ILE A 229 17.69 -8.29 -5.11
CA ILE A 229 18.52 -7.38 -5.92
C ILE A 229 17.83 -7.24 -7.28
N PRO A 230 17.16 -6.10 -7.55
CA PRO A 230 16.41 -5.92 -8.78
C PRO A 230 17.33 -5.62 -9.96
N SER A 231 16.88 -5.98 -11.14
CA SER A 231 17.50 -5.54 -12.39
C SER A 231 17.30 -4.04 -12.62
N LEU A 232 18.13 -3.42 -13.44
CA LEU A 232 17.95 -2.02 -13.83
C LEU A 232 16.59 -1.74 -14.49
N ASN A 233 16.03 -2.75 -15.18
CA ASN A 233 14.71 -2.61 -15.81
C ASN A 233 13.59 -2.53 -14.76
N GLU A 234 13.66 -3.35 -13.70
CA GLU A 234 12.70 -3.31 -12.59
C GLU A 234 12.79 -1.99 -11.83
N ILE A 235 14.01 -1.50 -11.57
CA ILE A 235 14.22 -0.20 -10.93
C ILE A 235 13.59 0.92 -11.77
N ARG A 236 13.93 1.00 -13.06
CA ARG A 236 13.39 2.03 -13.97
C ARG A 236 11.87 1.96 -14.10
N PHE A 237 11.31 0.74 -14.10
CA PHE A 237 9.87 0.57 -14.14
C PHE A 237 9.21 1.11 -12.85
N ALA A 238 9.76 0.81 -11.68
CA ALA A 238 9.26 1.31 -10.40
C ALA A 238 9.37 2.84 -10.31
N GLU A 239 10.53 3.43 -10.65
CA GLU A 239 10.72 4.88 -10.67
C GLU A 239 9.79 5.57 -11.67
N LYS A 240 9.54 4.95 -12.82
CA LYS A 240 8.54 5.43 -13.78
C LYS A 240 7.13 5.40 -13.18
N CYS A 241 6.72 4.33 -12.49
CA CYS A 241 5.43 4.31 -11.80
C CYS A 241 5.31 5.46 -10.82
N VAL A 242 6.33 5.71 -10.00
CA VAL A 242 6.35 6.80 -9.03
C VAL A 242 6.26 8.17 -9.71
N SER A 243 6.99 8.41 -10.80
CA SER A 243 6.96 9.67 -11.55
C SER A 243 5.61 9.93 -12.24
N GLU A 244 4.82 8.88 -12.46
CA GLU A 244 3.49 8.96 -13.09
C GLU A 244 2.34 9.06 -12.07
N CYS A 245 2.62 9.16 -10.78
CA CYS A 245 1.62 9.51 -9.78
C CYS A 245 1.04 10.92 -10.05
N ILE A 246 -0.07 11.28 -9.40
CA ILE A 246 -0.67 12.63 -9.56
C ILE A 246 0.22 13.75 -9.00
N GLU A 247 1.04 13.43 -8.02
CA GLU A 247 2.09 14.23 -7.42
C GLU A 247 3.27 13.31 -7.12
N LEU A 248 4.50 13.82 -7.04
CA LEU A 248 5.66 13.00 -6.67
C LEU A 248 5.58 12.62 -5.19
N PRO A 249 5.41 11.33 -4.84
CA PRO A 249 5.37 10.92 -3.45
C PRO A 249 6.75 11.00 -2.80
N LEU A 250 6.77 11.33 -1.51
CA LEU A 250 8.02 11.36 -0.75
C LEU A 250 8.49 9.94 -0.43
N TYR A 251 7.57 9.02 -0.25
CA TYR A 251 7.83 7.58 -0.14
C TYR A 251 6.78 6.77 -0.89
N ALA A 252 7.21 5.67 -1.46
CA ALA A 252 6.35 4.70 -2.13
C ALA A 252 6.90 3.29 -1.95
N ARG A 253 6.01 2.31 -1.88
CA ARG A 253 6.31 0.90 -2.17
C ARG A 253 5.65 0.54 -3.49
N VAL A 254 6.45 0.14 -4.44
CA VAL A 254 5.99 -0.28 -5.77
C VAL A 254 6.05 -1.79 -5.83
N ASP A 255 4.89 -2.44 -5.87
CA ASP A 255 4.77 -3.88 -5.93
C ASP A 255 4.64 -4.32 -7.39
N LEU A 256 5.64 -5.06 -7.86
CA LEU A 256 5.78 -5.54 -9.23
C LEU A 256 5.61 -7.05 -9.33
N ILE A 257 5.00 -7.47 -10.41
CA ILE A 257 4.80 -8.87 -10.74
C ILE A 257 5.02 -9.06 -12.26
N TYR A 258 5.45 -10.21 -12.69
CA TYR A 258 5.49 -10.54 -14.12
C TYR A 258 4.10 -10.99 -14.57
N ASP A 259 3.61 -10.43 -15.69
CA ASP A 259 2.34 -10.86 -16.28
C ASP A 259 2.48 -12.24 -16.95
N ASN A 260 1.37 -12.76 -17.49
CA ASN A 260 1.37 -14.10 -18.09
C ASN A 260 2.14 -14.18 -19.44
N GLU A 261 2.54 -13.04 -20.00
CA GLU A 261 3.44 -12.88 -21.14
C GLU A 261 4.89 -12.57 -20.71
N ASN A 262 5.19 -12.64 -19.41
CA ASN A 262 6.49 -12.38 -18.81
C ASN A 262 6.98 -10.92 -18.95
N ASN A 263 6.07 -9.95 -19.04
CA ASN A 263 6.40 -8.53 -18.93
C ASN A 263 6.24 -8.05 -17.50
N LEU A 264 7.01 -7.02 -17.11
CA LEU A 264 6.80 -6.35 -15.81
C LEU A 264 5.43 -5.69 -15.78
N SER A 265 4.73 -5.87 -14.68
CA SER A 265 3.40 -5.34 -14.43
C SER A 265 3.32 -4.73 -13.04
N LEU A 266 2.72 -3.56 -12.91
CA LEU A 266 2.40 -2.96 -11.63
C LEU A 266 1.23 -3.73 -10.99
N SER A 267 1.50 -4.38 -9.88
CA SER A 267 0.48 -5.07 -9.06
C SER A 267 -0.23 -4.09 -8.15
N GLU A 268 0.55 -3.25 -7.47
CA GLU A 268 0.08 -2.24 -6.53
C GLU A 268 1.13 -1.14 -6.35
N ILE A 269 0.71 0.07 -5.99
CA ILE A 269 1.58 1.11 -5.43
C ILE A 269 0.97 1.56 -4.11
N GLU A 270 1.73 1.46 -3.03
CA GLU A 270 1.31 1.89 -1.71
C GLU A 270 2.01 3.20 -1.33
N LEU A 271 1.18 4.23 -1.13
CA LEU A 271 1.61 5.59 -0.79
C LEU A 271 1.10 6.04 0.58
N ILE A 272 0.32 5.21 1.27
CA ILE A 272 -0.32 5.52 2.55
C ILE A 272 0.50 4.90 3.68
N GLU A 273 0.46 3.57 3.82
CA GLU A 273 0.98 2.85 4.97
C GLU A 273 1.86 1.63 4.59
N PRO A 274 2.72 1.72 3.56
CA PRO A 274 3.51 0.56 3.18
C PRO A 274 4.46 0.14 4.29
N GLU A 275 4.61 -1.14 4.55
CA GLU A 275 5.81 -1.63 5.20
C GLU A 275 7.01 -1.35 4.28
N LEU A 276 8.06 -0.70 4.80
CA LEU A 276 9.23 -0.29 4.05
C LEU A 276 10.47 -1.15 4.31
N TRP A 277 10.37 -2.12 5.21
CA TRP A 277 11.42 -3.08 5.57
C TRP A 277 12.79 -2.45 5.85
N PHE A 278 12.83 -1.33 6.59
CA PHE A 278 14.08 -0.67 7.00
C PHE A 278 15.07 -1.66 7.64
N ARG A 279 14.56 -2.64 8.41
CA ARG A 279 15.36 -3.70 9.03
C ARG A 279 16.13 -4.59 8.04
N LEU A 280 15.80 -4.55 6.75
CA LEU A 280 16.47 -5.33 5.71
C LEU A 280 17.50 -4.51 4.91
N LYS A 281 17.60 -3.20 5.15
CA LYS A 281 18.55 -2.33 4.46
C LYS A 281 18.99 -1.18 5.37
N ASP A 282 20.12 -1.36 6.05
CA ASP A 282 20.71 -0.34 6.93
C ASP A 282 20.91 0.98 6.18
N GLY A 283 20.54 2.09 6.81
CA GLY A 283 20.65 3.46 6.28
C GLY A 283 19.50 3.87 5.34
N SER A 284 18.55 2.99 5.03
CA SER A 284 17.39 3.37 4.22
C SER A 284 16.44 4.30 4.96
N GLU A 285 16.34 4.17 6.27
CA GLU A 285 15.63 5.09 7.18
C GLU A 285 16.27 6.49 7.18
N ASP A 286 17.61 6.57 7.18
CA ASP A 286 18.31 7.85 7.13
C ASP A 286 18.04 8.56 5.80
N LEU A 287 18.04 7.83 4.66
CA LEU A 287 17.67 8.37 3.35
C LEU A 287 16.24 8.95 3.34
N LEU A 288 15.26 8.24 3.91
CA LEU A 288 13.90 8.76 4.01
C LEU A 288 13.83 9.99 4.93
N SER A 289 14.52 9.95 6.06
CA SER A 289 14.57 11.06 7.03
C SER A 289 15.17 12.33 6.41
N GLU A 290 16.23 12.21 5.59
CA GLU A 290 16.81 13.32 4.83
C GLU A 290 15.80 13.92 3.82
N LYS A 291 15.06 13.08 3.08
CA LYS A 291 14.01 13.55 2.16
C LYS A 291 12.88 14.27 2.92
N ILE A 292 12.48 13.76 4.10
CA ILE A 292 11.51 14.41 4.98
C ILE A 292 12.03 15.79 5.44
N MET A 293 13.28 15.89 5.89
CA MET A 293 13.88 17.15 6.31
C MET A 293 13.90 18.18 5.19
N LEU A 294 14.21 17.78 3.96
CA LEU A 294 14.17 18.65 2.79
C LEU A 294 12.76 19.17 2.51
N GLU A 295 11.74 18.32 2.68
CA GLU A 295 10.33 18.74 2.49
C GLU A 295 9.87 19.71 3.58
N ILE A 296 10.23 19.46 4.85
CA ILE A 296 10.00 20.36 5.97
C ILE A 296 10.64 21.74 5.69
N GLY A 297 11.89 21.75 5.22
CA GLY A 297 12.60 22.99 4.86
C GLY A 297 11.91 23.81 3.79
N LYS A 298 11.38 23.17 2.74
CA LYS A 298 10.63 23.85 1.68
C LYS A 298 9.36 24.52 2.22
N LYS A 299 8.57 23.78 3.01
CA LYS A 299 7.30 24.27 3.57
C LYS A 299 7.47 25.40 4.58
N ASN A 300 8.60 25.47 5.27
CA ASN A 300 8.92 26.58 6.18
C ASN A 300 9.34 27.87 5.43
N CYS A 301 9.62 27.79 4.13
CA CYS A 301 9.99 28.92 3.28
C CYS A 301 8.81 29.48 2.45
N GLU A 302 7.69 28.76 2.39
CA GLU A 302 6.42 29.19 1.75
C GLU A 302 5.53 29.97 2.74
#